data_3fad3c14c6e74264a6f68b49dbef2817
#
_entry.id   3fad3c14c6e74264a6f68b49dbef2817
#
_cell.length_a   1.000
_cell.length_b   1.000
_cell.length_c   1.000
_cell.angle_alpha   90.00
_cell.angle_beta   90.00
_cell.angle_gamma   90.00
#
_symmetry.space_group_name_H-M   'P 1'
#
loop_
_entity.id
_entity.type
_entity.pdbx_description
1 polymer ?
#
loop_
_entity_poly.entity_id
_entity_poly.type
_entity_poly.pdbx_seq_one_letter_code
_entity_poly.pdbx_strand_id
1 'polypeptide(L)'
;GVGKSVSEIDLALKVGIDCFNIESAPELDRIIERSRVLGKKPDISVRINPDIDALTHPYISTGLKENKFGVDRVSALKLFKSAQDSKYVELVGIDAHIGSQMGSEKPLIDSLLKLLQYAKELEAQGIKLKHLNIGGGFGVPYKDEKIFPLQKFATAAEKIMNGTGKQLRIEPGRYLTANAGLLLTRVEYLKKDNNGKNFAITDAAMN
;
A
#
# COMPACT_ATOMS: atom_id res chain seq x y z
N GLY A 1 -7.29 2.34 -1.02
CA GLY A 1 -7.85 1.33 -0.10
C GLY A 1 -8.67 0.29 -0.83
N VAL A 2 -8.90 -0.87 -0.18
CA VAL A 2 -9.59 -2.05 -0.73
C VAL A 2 -11.09 -1.84 -0.96
N GLY A 3 -11.70 -0.84 -0.35
CA GLY A 3 -13.15 -0.61 -0.38
C GLY A 3 -13.54 0.73 -1.00
N LYS A 4 -12.99 1.09 -2.16
CA LYS A 4 -13.35 2.35 -2.83
C LYS A 4 -14.82 2.34 -3.24
N SER A 5 -15.57 3.31 -2.76
CA SER A 5 -16.98 3.54 -3.13
C SER A 5 -17.09 4.21 -4.52
N VAL A 6 -18.27 4.17 -5.11
CA VAL A 6 -18.53 4.86 -6.40
C VAL A 6 -18.28 6.36 -6.28
N SER A 7 -18.71 6.99 -5.19
CA SER A 7 -18.52 8.42 -4.97
C SER A 7 -17.04 8.82 -4.85
N GLU A 8 -16.23 7.99 -4.19
CA GLU A 8 -14.78 8.22 -4.07
C GLU A 8 -14.08 8.04 -5.42
N ILE A 9 -14.46 7.02 -6.19
CA ILE A 9 -13.92 6.82 -7.55
C ILE A 9 -14.29 8.01 -8.45
N ASP A 10 -15.54 8.46 -8.42
CA ASP A 10 -15.98 9.60 -9.20
C ASP A 10 -15.25 10.89 -8.82
N LEU A 11 -15.07 11.14 -7.53
CA LEU A 11 -14.30 12.29 -7.06
C LEU A 11 -12.84 12.20 -7.53
N ALA A 12 -12.20 11.05 -7.36
CA ALA A 12 -10.83 10.82 -7.78
C ALA A 12 -10.65 11.02 -9.30
N LEU A 13 -11.59 10.53 -10.12
CA LEU A 13 -11.60 10.74 -11.56
C LEU A 13 -11.77 12.23 -11.93
N LYS A 14 -12.63 12.95 -11.21
CA LYS A 14 -12.89 14.37 -11.46
C LYS A 14 -11.69 15.24 -11.12
N VAL A 15 -11.04 14.98 -9.97
CA VAL A 15 -9.85 15.75 -9.54
C VAL A 15 -8.58 15.32 -10.27
N GLY A 16 -8.59 14.19 -10.97
CA GLY A 16 -7.46 13.70 -11.74
C GLY A 16 -6.31 13.21 -10.85
N ILE A 17 -6.59 12.24 -9.95
CA ILE A 17 -5.50 11.63 -9.18
C ILE A 17 -4.50 10.94 -10.10
N ASP A 18 -3.26 10.82 -9.65
CA ASP A 18 -2.17 10.27 -10.45
C ASP A 18 -2.38 8.78 -10.82
N CYS A 19 -2.87 7.96 -9.88
CA CYS A 19 -3.06 6.53 -10.13
C CYS A 19 -4.05 5.90 -9.14
N PHE A 20 -4.85 4.91 -9.62
CA PHE A 20 -5.59 4.01 -8.75
C PHE A 20 -4.81 2.72 -8.54
N ASN A 21 -4.53 2.35 -7.29
CA ASN A 21 -4.08 0.99 -6.95
C ASN A 21 -5.32 0.12 -6.78
N ILE A 22 -5.50 -0.87 -7.67
CA ILE A 22 -6.65 -1.77 -7.68
C ILE A 22 -6.34 -3.09 -6.97
N GLU A 23 -7.33 -3.63 -6.29
CA GLU A 23 -7.17 -4.80 -5.41
C GLU A 23 -8.12 -5.96 -5.77
N SER A 24 -8.95 -5.81 -6.81
CA SER A 24 -9.87 -6.87 -7.26
C SER A 24 -10.42 -6.64 -8.66
N ALA A 25 -10.96 -7.70 -9.28
CA ALA A 25 -11.61 -7.60 -10.58
C ALA A 25 -12.89 -6.74 -10.55
N PRO A 26 -13.81 -6.89 -9.56
CA PRO A 26 -14.99 -6.02 -9.46
C PRO A 26 -14.64 -4.54 -9.28
N GLU A 27 -13.51 -4.23 -8.64
CA GLU A 27 -13.02 -2.86 -8.51
C GLU A 27 -12.55 -2.31 -9.86
N LEU A 28 -11.79 -3.10 -10.62
CA LEU A 28 -11.38 -2.73 -11.97
C LEU A 28 -12.58 -2.46 -12.87
N ASP A 29 -13.56 -3.35 -12.87
CA ASP A 29 -14.79 -3.22 -13.68
C ASP A 29 -15.54 -1.93 -13.33
N ARG A 30 -15.63 -1.62 -12.04
CA ARG A 30 -16.24 -0.38 -11.54
C ARG A 30 -15.49 0.86 -12.01
N ILE A 31 -14.17 0.87 -11.91
CA ILE A 31 -13.34 2.00 -12.38
C ILE A 31 -13.50 2.17 -13.90
N ILE A 32 -13.49 1.10 -14.67
CA ILE A 32 -13.72 1.13 -16.12
C ILE A 32 -15.09 1.72 -16.44
N GLU A 33 -16.15 1.28 -15.77
CA GLU A 33 -17.50 1.81 -15.96
C GLU A 33 -17.57 3.30 -15.65
N ARG A 34 -17.03 3.72 -14.47
CA ARG A 34 -17.04 5.14 -14.06
C ARG A 34 -16.21 6.00 -15.00
N SER A 35 -15.07 5.50 -15.45
CA SER A 35 -14.20 6.17 -16.42
C SER A 35 -14.94 6.41 -17.75
N ARG A 36 -15.67 5.40 -18.24
CA ARG A 36 -16.51 5.51 -19.44
C ARG A 36 -17.60 6.57 -19.27
N VAL A 37 -18.32 6.54 -18.15
CA VAL A 37 -19.43 7.47 -17.87
C VAL A 37 -18.94 8.92 -17.76
N LEU A 38 -17.77 9.14 -17.15
CA LEU A 38 -17.21 10.47 -16.92
C LEU A 38 -16.27 10.95 -18.04
N GLY A 39 -16.06 10.14 -19.10
CA GLY A 39 -15.15 10.48 -20.19
C GLY A 39 -13.69 10.66 -19.73
N LYS A 40 -13.26 9.89 -18.74
CA LYS A 40 -11.90 9.94 -18.17
C LYS A 40 -11.14 8.66 -18.50
N LYS A 41 -9.80 8.74 -18.52
CA LYS A 41 -8.92 7.58 -18.67
C LYS A 41 -7.83 7.67 -17.59
N PRO A 42 -8.08 7.15 -16.37
CA PRO A 42 -7.10 7.18 -15.30
C PRO A 42 -5.97 6.18 -15.50
N ASP A 43 -4.82 6.48 -14.92
CA ASP A 43 -3.76 5.52 -14.70
C ASP A 43 -4.15 4.55 -13.58
N ILE A 44 -3.81 3.27 -13.75
CA ILE A 44 -4.05 2.23 -12.75
C ILE A 44 -2.80 1.39 -12.50
N SER A 45 -2.68 0.90 -11.28
CA SER A 45 -1.69 -0.07 -10.82
C SER A 45 -2.41 -1.25 -10.18
N VAL A 46 -1.89 -2.46 -10.34
CA VAL A 46 -2.47 -3.66 -9.72
C VAL A 46 -1.71 -3.99 -8.45
N ARG A 47 -2.42 -4.02 -7.32
CA ARG A 47 -1.84 -4.44 -6.04
C ARG A 47 -1.81 -5.94 -5.93
N ILE A 48 -0.61 -6.48 -5.88
CA ILE A 48 -0.37 -7.91 -5.67
C ILE A 48 0.01 -8.20 -4.22
N ASN A 49 -0.22 -9.44 -3.82
CA ASN A 49 0.34 -9.97 -2.59
C ASN A 49 1.67 -10.68 -2.92
N PRO A 50 2.83 -10.13 -2.50
CA PRO A 50 4.13 -10.69 -2.86
C PRO A 50 4.52 -11.92 -2.01
N ASP A 51 3.68 -12.33 -1.05
CA ASP A 51 3.95 -13.43 -0.11
C ASP A 51 5.29 -13.24 0.61
N ILE A 52 5.42 -12.10 1.29
CA ILE A 52 6.59 -11.72 2.09
C ILE A 52 6.16 -11.54 3.53
N ASP A 53 6.90 -12.17 4.44
CA ASP A 53 6.77 -11.90 5.87
C ASP A 53 7.46 -10.57 6.21
N ALA A 54 6.66 -9.61 6.66
CA ALA A 54 7.14 -8.30 7.09
C ALA A 54 7.86 -8.33 8.45
N LEU A 55 7.90 -9.50 9.12
CA LEU A 55 8.45 -9.65 10.47
C LEU A 55 7.84 -8.67 11.48
N THR A 56 6.54 -8.40 11.32
CA THR A 56 5.76 -7.47 12.15
C THR A 56 4.67 -8.22 12.90
N HIS A 57 3.94 -7.50 13.78
CA HIS A 57 2.82 -8.09 14.50
C HIS A 57 1.78 -8.66 13.50
N PRO A 58 1.21 -9.88 13.73
CA PRO A 58 0.29 -10.53 12.80
C PRO A 58 -0.90 -9.65 12.34
N TYR A 59 -1.44 -8.80 13.21
CA TYR A 59 -2.56 -7.90 12.88
C TYR A 59 -2.20 -6.75 11.91
N ILE A 60 -0.92 -6.45 11.71
CA ILE A 60 -0.45 -5.38 10.81
C ILE A 60 0.35 -5.88 9.61
N SER A 61 0.57 -7.20 9.52
CA SER A 61 1.13 -7.84 8.34
C SER A 61 0.08 -7.95 7.25
N THR A 62 0.38 -7.48 6.05
CA THR A 62 -0.53 -7.50 4.89
C THR A 62 0.05 -8.21 3.67
N GLY A 63 1.26 -8.75 3.80
CA GLY A 63 2.01 -9.38 2.72
C GLY A 63 1.84 -10.90 2.59
N LEU A 64 1.07 -11.54 3.46
CA LEU A 64 0.87 -13.01 3.46
C LEU A 64 -0.33 -13.42 2.60
N LYS A 65 -0.33 -14.67 2.13
CA LYS A 65 -1.34 -15.22 1.18
C LYS A 65 -2.80 -15.10 1.65
N GLU A 66 -3.05 -15.21 2.95
CA GLU A 66 -4.41 -15.21 3.53
C GLU A 66 -4.95 -13.81 3.84
N ASN A 67 -4.28 -12.77 3.38
CA ASN A 67 -4.73 -11.40 3.63
C ASN A 67 -5.80 -10.94 2.64
N LYS A 68 -6.74 -10.12 3.14
CA LYS A 68 -7.79 -9.49 2.33
C LYS A 68 -7.28 -8.48 1.31
N PHE A 69 -6.01 -8.09 1.38
CA PHE A 69 -5.41 -7.04 0.57
C PHE A 69 -4.65 -7.61 -0.62
N GLY A 70 -4.81 -6.93 -1.77
CA GLY A 70 -4.17 -7.33 -3.01
C GLY A 70 -4.70 -8.64 -3.59
N VAL A 71 -4.15 -9.04 -4.69
CA VAL A 71 -4.51 -10.28 -5.40
C VAL A 71 -3.33 -11.23 -5.49
N ASP A 72 -3.62 -12.52 -5.55
CA ASP A 72 -2.62 -13.54 -5.84
C ASP A 72 -2.07 -13.42 -7.27
N ARG A 73 -0.94 -14.07 -7.53
CA ARG A 73 -0.24 -13.97 -8.81
C ARG A 73 -1.07 -14.40 -10.03
N VAL A 74 -1.92 -15.43 -9.88
CA VAL A 74 -2.75 -15.94 -10.98
C VAL A 74 -3.86 -14.97 -11.30
N SER A 75 -4.56 -14.48 -10.28
CA SER A 75 -5.60 -13.46 -10.39
C SER A 75 -5.04 -12.13 -10.91
N ALA A 76 -3.84 -11.74 -10.46
CA ALA A 76 -3.16 -10.55 -10.93
C ALA A 76 -2.90 -10.57 -12.44
N LEU A 77 -2.44 -11.69 -13.00
CA LEU A 77 -2.19 -11.78 -14.44
C LEU A 77 -3.46 -11.54 -15.26
N LYS A 78 -4.61 -12.05 -14.79
CA LYS A 78 -5.91 -11.78 -15.44
C LYS A 78 -6.26 -10.29 -15.37
N LEU A 79 -6.05 -9.66 -14.21
CA LEU A 79 -6.28 -8.21 -14.03
C LEU A 79 -5.39 -7.37 -14.94
N PHE A 80 -4.09 -7.69 -15.01
CA PHE A 80 -3.16 -6.99 -15.90
C PHE A 80 -3.60 -7.06 -17.36
N LYS A 81 -4.01 -8.23 -17.83
CA LYS A 81 -4.52 -8.41 -19.20
C LYS A 81 -5.81 -7.64 -19.43
N SER A 82 -6.79 -7.78 -18.54
CA SER A 82 -8.07 -7.06 -18.62
C SER A 82 -7.88 -5.54 -18.62
N ALA A 83 -6.96 -5.04 -17.81
CA ALA A 83 -6.62 -3.63 -17.76
C ALA A 83 -5.92 -3.14 -19.04
N GLN A 84 -4.98 -3.93 -19.58
CA GLN A 84 -4.27 -3.63 -20.81
C GLN A 84 -5.22 -3.57 -22.02
N ASP A 85 -6.20 -4.47 -22.08
CA ASP A 85 -7.17 -4.57 -23.18
C ASP A 85 -8.24 -3.45 -23.11
N SER A 86 -8.36 -2.75 -21.98
CA SER A 86 -9.36 -1.72 -21.79
C SER A 86 -8.92 -0.37 -22.36
N LYS A 87 -9.77 0.24 -23.19
CA LYS A 87 -9.55 1.61 -23.68
C LYS A 87 -9.86 2.71 -22.68
N TYR A 88 -10.46 2.37 -21.54
CA TYR A 88 -10.94 3.32 -20.54
C TYR A 88 -10.00 3.53 -19.35
N VAL A 89 -8.95 2.75 -19.23
CA VAL A 89 -7.91 2.90 -18.21
C VAL A 89 -6.53 2.77 -18.86
N GLU A 90 -5.50 3.24 -18.18
CA GLU A 90 -4.11 3.04 -18.60
C GLU A 90 -3.38 2.23 -17.54
N LEU A 91 -2.93 1.04 -17.88
CA LEU A 91 -2.15 0.21 -16.98
C LEU A 91 -0.71 0.73 -16.93
N VAL A 92 -0.27 1.20 -15.76
CA VAL A 92 1.04 1.85 -15.61
C VAL A 92 1.91 1.25 -14.51
N GLY A 93 1.37 0.47 -13.59
CA GLY A 93 2.14 0.06 -12.42
C GLY A 93 1.74 -1.28 -11.81
N ILE A 94 2.60 -1.69 -10.89
CA ILE A 94 2.38 -2.79 -9.97
C ILE A 94 2.64 -2.28 -8.55
N ASP A 95 1.80 -2.68 -7.62
CA ASP A 95 1.80 -2.23 -6.23
C ASP A 95 1.88 -3.42 -5.27
N ALA A 96 2.53 -3.21 -4.12
CA ALA A 96 2.47 -4.10 -2.98
C ALA A 96 2.57 -3.30 -1.68
N HIS A 97 1.92 -3.81 -0.63
CA HIS A 97 2.09 -3.28 0.72
C HIS A 97 2.13 -4.46 1.70
N ILE A 98 3.29 -4.70 2.29
CA ILE A 98 3.56 -5.93 3.05
C ILE A 98 3.28 -5.82 4.54
N GLY A 99 3.08 -4.61 5.06
CA GLY A 99 2.79 -4.39 6.48
C GLY A 99 3.14 -2.99 6.94
N SER A 100 3.04 -2.77 8.24
CA SER A 100 3.33 -1.49 8.89
C SER A 100 4.30 -1.69 10.03
N GLN A 101 4.98 -0.61 10.45
CA GLN A 101 5.89 -0.58 11.59
C GLN A 101 7.09 -1.54 11.45
N MET A 102 7.67 -1.63 10.26
CA MET A 102 8.87 -2.42 10.02
C MET A 102 10.11 -1.74 10.64
N GLY A 103 10.88 -2.50 11.40
CA GLY A 103 12.10 -2.01 12.07
C GLY A 103 13.36 -2.09 11.22
N SER A 104 13.30 -2.73 10.04
CA SER A 104 14.43 -2.89 9.13
C SER A 104 14.03 -2.70 7.68
N GLU A 105 15.00 -2.39 6.84
CA GLU A 105 14.83 -2.19 5.40
C GLU A 105 14.63 -3.50 4.62
N LYS A 106 15.09 -4.62 5.20
CA LYS A 106 15.16 -5.90 4.48
C LYS A 106 13.83 -6.34 3.86
N PRO A 107 12.69 -6.39 4.57
CA PRO A 107 11.40 -6.80 3.97
C PRO A 107 10.98 -5.90 2.80
N LEU A 108 11.23 -4.59 2.89
CA LEU A 108 10.92 -3.65 1.79
C LEU A 108 11.81 -3.89 0.58
N ILE A 109 13.08 -4.17 0.78
CA ILE A 109 14.02 -4.51 -0.30
C ILE A 109 13.64 -5.86 -0.94
N ASP A 110 13.30 -6.87 -0.15
CA ASP A 110 12.82 -8.16 -0.66
C ASP A 110 11.53 -7.99 -1.49
N SER A 111 10.62 -7.11 -1.03
CA SER A 111 9.40 -6.76 -1.78
C SER A 111 9.72 -6.09 -3.11
N LEU A 112 10.63 -5.11 -3.12
CA LEU A 112 11.07 -4.44 -4.34
C LEU A 112 11.66 -5.41 -5.35
N LEU A 113 12.52 -6.32 -4.92
CA LEU A 113 13.13 -7.33 -5.78
C LEU A 113 12.08 -8.27 -6.39
N LYS A 114 11.10 -8.73 -5.59
CA LYS A 114 9.99 -9.55 -6.11
C LYS A 114 9.11 -8.80 -7.10
N LEU A 115 8.76 -7.53 -6.82
CA LEU A 115 8.01 -6.71 -7.76
C LEU A 115 8.76 -6.50 -9.06
N LEU A 116 10.06 -6.23 -9.00
CA LEU A 116 10.90 -6.06 -10.18
C LEU A 116 10.99 -7.34 -11.02
N GLN A 117 11.14 -8.49 -10.36
CA GLN A 117 11.11 -9.79 -11.04
C GLN A 117 9.76 -10.00 -11.75
N TYR A 118 8.65 -9.74 -11.05
CA TYR A 118 7.33 -9.91 -11.63
C TYR A 118 7.05 -8.93 -12.78
N ALA A 119 7.52 -7.68 -12.65
CA ALA A 119 7.43 -6.72 -13.74
C ALA A 119 8.16 -7.20 -15.01
N LYS A 120 9.36 -7.80 -14.87
CA LYS A 120 10.09 -8.40 -16.01
C LYS A 120 9.32 -9.56 -16.66
N GLU A 121 8.65 -10.40 -15.85
CA GLU A 121 7.82 -11.50 -16.36
C GLU A 121 6.59 -10.98 -17.12
N LEU A 122 5.99 -9.88 -16.66
CA LEU A 122 4.88 -9.19 -17.35
C LEU A 122 5.36 -8.55 -18.66
N GLU A 123 6.53 -7.93 -18.65
CA GLU A 123 7.12 -7.33 -19.85
C GLU A 123 7.42 -8.36 -20.93
N ALA A 124 7.87 -9.56 -20.54
CA ALA A 124 8.04 -10.67 -21.48
C ALA A 124 6.71 -11.13 -22.12
N GLN A 125 5.57 -10.77 -21.52
CA GLN A 125 4.23 -11.01 -22.04
C GLN A 125 3.63 -9.76 -22.75
N GLY A 126 4.43 -8.71 -22.98
CA GLY A 126 4.00 -7.50 -23.65
C GLY A 126 3.32 -6.45 -22.76
N ILE A 127 3.30 -6.67 -21.43
CA ILE A 127 2.70 -5.74 -20.47
C ILE A 127 3.79 -4.79 -19.93
N LYS A 128 3.78 -3.54 -20.36
CA LYS A 128 4.78 -2.55 -19.97
C LYS A 128 4.33 -1.75 -18.76
N LEU A 129 5.18 -1.66 -17.73
CA LEU A 129 4.92 -0.91 -16.51
C LEU A 129 5.90 0.28 -16.39
N LYS A 130 5.37 1.43 -15.96
CA LYS A 130 6.13 2.67 -15.74
C LYS A 130 6.69 2.78 -14.32
N HIS A 131 6.00 2.18 -13.32
CA HIS A 131 6.42 2.26 -11.92
C HIS A 131 6.21 0.97 -11.12
N LEU A 132 6.99 0.85 -10.06
CA LEU A 132 6.84 -0.13 -9.00
C LEU A 132 6.50 0.63 -7.71
N ASN A 133 5.42 0.25 -7.02
CA ASN A 133 5.02 0.81 -5.73
C ASN A 133 5.18 -0.25 -4.64
N ILE A 134 6.01 0.00 -3.65
CA ILE A 134 6.25 -0.92 -2.54
C ILE A 134 5.39 -0.60 -1.30
N GLY A 135 4.47 0.35 -1.43
CA GLY A 135 3.64 0.81 -0.33
C GLY A 135 4.42 1.56 0.75
N GLY A 136 3.95 1.43 1.95
CA GLY A 136 4.56 2.06 3.12
C GLY A 136 5.16 1.04 4.09
N GLY A 137 4.98 1.31 5.39
CA GLY A 137 5.38 0.40 6.44
C GLY A 137 6.67 0.79 7.15
N PHE A 138 7.28 1.90 6.78
CA PHE A 138 8.45 2.46 7.47
C PHE A 138 8.13 2.70 8.94
N GLY A 139 8.90 2.04 9.84
CA GLY A 139 8.68 2.12 11.28
C GLY A 139 9.08 3.46 11.87
N VAL A 140 8.36 3.87 12.90
CA VAL A 140 8.70 5.03 13.74
C VAL A 140 8.91 4.59 15.18
N PRO A 141 9.88 5.15 15.90
CA PRO A 141 10.07 4.86 17.31
C PRO A 141 8.99 5.56 18.13
N TYR A 142 8.31 4.82 19.01
CA TYR A 142 7.38 5.38 20.00
C TYR A 142 8.01 5.45 21.40
N LYS A 143 9.02 4.63 21.67
CA LYS A 143 9.78 4.57 22.92
C LYS A 143 11.25 4.33 22.58
N ASP A 144 11.75 3.13 22.86
CA ASP A 144 13.15 2.76 22.74
C ASP A 144 13.45 1.95 21.46
N GLU A 145 12.49 1.90 20.52
CA GLU A 145 12.69 1.21 19.25
C GLU A 145 13.73 1.91 18.40
N LYS A 146 14.48 1.11 17.64
CA LYS A 146 15.47 1.64 16.70
C LYS A 146 14.77 2.43 15.57
N ILE A 147 15.37 3.57 15.24
CA ILE A 147 14.95 4.36 14.07
C ILE A 147 15.11 3.51 12.81
N PHE A 148 14.10 3.54 11.94
CA PHE A 148 14.17 2.86 10.64
C PHE A 148 15.38 3.37 9.83
N PRO A 149 16.23 2.48 9.27
CA PRO A 149 17.47 2.86 8.59
C PRO A 149 17.19 3.38 7.17
N LEU A 150 16.55 4.55 7.07
CA LEU A 150 16.06 5.12 5.80
C LEU A 150 17.18 5.28 4.76
N GLN A 151 18.37 5.76 5.17
CA GLN A 151 19.48 5.95 4.24
C GLN A 151 19.96 4.61 3.64
N LYS A 152 19.99 3.55 4.47
CA LYS A 152 20.36 2.21 4.01
C LYS A 152 19.34 1.66 3.02
N PHE A 153 18.04 1.86 3.32
CA PHE A 153 16.97 1.52 2.38
C PHE A 153 17.12 2.30 1.07
N ALA A 154 17.29 3.63 1.13
CA ALA A 154 17.39 4.48 -0.06
C ALA A 154 18.55 4.06 -0.97
N THR A 155 19.75 3.86 -0.42
CA THR A 155 20.92 3.41 -1.16
C THR A 155 20.71 2.04 -1.83
N ALA A 156 20.09 1.09 -1.12
CA ALA A 156 19.80 -0.23 -1.67
C ALA A 156 18.74 -0.17 -2.77
N ALA A 157 17.67 0.60 -2.56
CA ALA A 157 16.58 0.78 -3.52
C ALA A 157 17.09 1.48 -4.80
N GLU A 158 17.90 2.53 -4.68
CA GLU A 158 18.53 3.21 -5.81
C GLU A 158 19.36 2.26 -6.66
N LYS A 159 20.20 1.44 -6.02
CA LYS A 159 21.02 0.43 -6.70
C LYS A 159 20.17 -0.59 -7.47
N ILE A 160 19.05 -1.04 -6.89
CA ILE A 160 18.14 -2.01 -7.53
C ILE A 160 17.40 -1.37 -8.71
N MET A 161 16.98 -0.12 -8.57
CA MET A 161 16.19 0.58 -9.58
C MET A 161 17.04 1.13 -10.73
N ASN A 162 18.34 1.28 -10.52
CA ASN A 162 19.25 1.80 -11.55
C ASN A 162 19.18 0.95 -12.84
N GLY A 163 19.02 1.63 -13.98
CA GLY A 163 18.94 1.00 -15.29
C GLY A 163 17.61 0.27 -15.60
N THR A 164 16.63 0.27 -14.67
CA THR A 164 15.32 -0.36 -14.94
C THR A 164 14.39 0.47 -15.82
N GLY A 165 14.61 1.77 -15.93
CA GLY A 165 13.74 2.72 -16.62
C GLY A 165 12.39 2.95 -15.91
N LYS A 166 12.20 2.43 -14.69
CA LYS A 166 10.96 2.54 -13.92
C LYS A 166 11.10 3.51 -12.75
N GLN A 167 9.99 4.10 -12.34
CA GLN A 167 9.91 4.89 -11.12
C GLN A 167 9.64 3.98 -9.91
N LEU A 168 10.29 4.26 -8.79
CA LEU A 168 9.92 3.70 -7.49
C LEU A 168 8.93 4.64 -6.81
N ARG A 169 7.80 4.09 -6.35
CA ARG A 169 6.80 4.80 -5.52
C ARG A 169 6.78 4.22 -4.12
N ILE A 170 6.56 5.08 -3.13
CA ILE A 170 6.44 4.71 -1.71
C ILE A 170 5.26 5.45 -1.07
N GLU A 171 4.65 4.86 -0.04
CA GLU A 171 3.50 5.40 0.68
C GLU A 171 3.80 5.51 2.20
N PRO A 172 4.72 6.39 2.63
CA PRO A 172 5.25 6.40 4.00
C PRO A 172 4.32 7.12 5.00
N GLY A 173 3.02 6.79 5.02
CA GLY A 173 2.00 7.48 5.79
C GLY A 173 2.36 7.68 7.26
N ARG A 174 2.51 6.59 8.02
CA ARG A 174 2.90 6.65 9.44
C ARG A 174 4.21 7.39 9.65
N TYR A 175 5.21 7.12 8.81
CA TYR A 175 6.55 7.71 8.95
C TYR A 175 6.53 9.23 8.84
N LEU A 176 5.66 9.79 7.99
CA LEU A 176 5.52 11.24 7.82
C LEU A 176 4.64 11.88 8.89
N THR A 177 3.63 11.17 9.42
CA THR A 177 2.58 11.81 10.22
C THR A 177 2.65 11.49 11.71
N ALA A 178 3.30 10.40 12.13
CA ALA A 178 3.26 9.96 13.52
C ALA A 178 3.79 10.99 14.53
N ASN A 179 4.84 11.73 14.15
CA ASN A 179 5.44 12.75 15.00
C ASN A 179 4.97 14.18 14.66
N ALA A 180 4.02 14.32 13.73
CA ALA A 180 3.53 15.61 13.25
C ALA A 180 2.22 16.04 13.92
N GLY A 181 1.65 15.21 14.81
CA GLY A 181 0.36 15.44 15.44
C GLY A 181 0.36 15.13 16.94
N LEU A 182 -0.61 15.70 17.63
CA LEU A 182 -0.91 15.43 19.04
C LEU A 182 -2.38 15.03 19.14
N LEU A 183 -2.67 14.02 19.96
CA LEU A 183 -4.03 13.69 20.38
C LEU A 183 -4.27 14.34 21.75
N LEU A 184 -5.11 15.39 21.77
CA LEU A 184 -5.58 15.98 23.01
C LEU A 184 -6.82 15.23 23.47
N THR A 185 -6.79 14.72 24.71
CA THR A 185 -7.89 13.96 25.29
C THR A 185 -8.13 14.41 26.74
N ARG A 186 -9.35 14.22 27.22
CA ARG A 186 -9.75 14.50 28.60
C ARG A 186 -9.91 13.20 29.35
N VAL A 187 -9.45 13.17 30.61
CA VAL A 187 -9.76 12.08 31.53
C VAL A 187 -11.18 12.30 32.08
N GLU A 188 -12.10 11.42 31.73
CA GLU A 188 -13.50 11.46 32.19
C GLU A 188 -13.64 10.79 33.55
N TYR A 189 -12.95 9.65 33.77
CA TYR A 189 -13.02 8.89 35.01
C TYR A 189 -11.67 8.29 35.41
N LEU A 190 -11.43 8.21 36.70
CA LEU A 190 -10.38 7.38 37.30
C LEU A 190 -11.02 6.14 37.89
N LYS A 191 -10.57 4.96 37.51
CA LYS A 191 -11.06 3.68 37.98
C LYS A 191 -9.94 2.86 38.58
N LYS A 192 -10.22 2.20 39.70
CA LYS A 192 -9.33 1.25 40.37
C LYS A 192 -9.95 -0.14 40.27
N ASP A 193 -9.19 -1.15 39.90
CA ASP A 193 -9.65 -2.53 39.98
C ASP A 193 -9.34 -3.15 41.35
N ASN A 194 -9.86 -4.35 41.58
CA ASN A 194 -9.67 -5.09 42.83
C ASN A 194 -8.21 -5.58 43.04
N ASN A 195 -7.40 -5.54 41.96
CA ASN A 195 -5.98 -5.91 41.97
C ASN A 195 -5.04 -4.71 42.15
N GLY A 196 -5.60 -3.52 42.41
CA GLY A 196 -4.86 -2.29 42.61
C GLY A 196 -4.39 -1.58 41.36
N LYS A 197 -4.81 -2.05 40.16
CA LYS A 197 -4.56 -1.36 38.89
C LYS A 197 -5.37 -0.09 38.79
N ASN A 198 -4.75 1.01 38.38
CA ASN A 198 -5.39 2.28 38.11
C ASN A 198 -5.62 2.45 36.60
N PHE A 199 -6.79 2.93 36.22
CA PHE A 199 -7.16 3.25 34.83
C PHE A 199 -7.60 4.70 34.75
N ALA A 200 -7.11 5.40 33.75
CA ALA A 200 -7.66 6.68 33.32
C ALA A 200 -8.55 6.40 32.09
N ILE A 201 -9.84 6.62 32.24
CA ILE A 201 -10.81 6.50 31.15
C ILE A 201 -10.91 7.86 30.47
N THR A 202 -10.66 7.90 29.18
CA THR A 202 -10.63 9.14 28.41
C THR A 202 -11.76 9.20 27.39
N ASP A 203 -12.05 10.39 26.87
CA ASP A 203 -13.01 10.61 25.78
C ASP A 203 -12.49 10.15 24.42
N ALA A 204 -11.20 9.87 24.29
CA ALA A 204 -10.60 9.18 23.15
C ALA A 204 -10.77 7.66 23.28
N ALA A 205 -12.02 7.19 23.14
CA ALA A 205 -12.36 5.78 23.20
C ALA A 205 -12.01 5.03 21.90
N MET A 206 -12.43 3.77 21.79
CA MET A 206 -12.30 2.96 20.57
C MET A 206 -13.32 3.43 19.51
N ASN A 207 -13.01 4.52 18.85
CA ASN A 207 -13.84 5.14 17.80
C ASN A 207 -13.30 4.79 16.42
#